data_cdd81de6abd667b04ce8c2279db8700a
#
_entry.id   cdd81de6abd667b04ce8c2279db8700a
#
_cell.length_a   1.000
_cell.length_b   1.000
_cell.length_c   1.000
_cell.angle_alpha   90.00
_cell.angle_beta   90.00
_cell.angle_gamma   90.00
#
_symmetry.space_group_name_H-M   'P 1'
#
loop_
_entity.id
_entity.type
_entity.pdbx_description
1 polymer ?
#
loop_
_entity_poly.entity_id
_entity_poly.type
_entity_poly.pdbx_seq_one_letter_code
_entity_poly.pdbx_strand_id
1 'polypeptide(L)'
;MLDQRLQELYELGKKLFEEGRLSEAEPVLKDVLVLNPRYADVYNKLGIIANLNGNLVKAVEYFEKALELNPRYTEVSLNLAVTYNDLGEFEKAQEVFSLAAQIAHPDPDSIDPFIAGKLANEHYRVGNIYLEFNMYEQAVEEYRKAIRLYPKLADVHTKLGIALRNKGEADEAIVHFVKAKLINPNYGPAWVQLGLSYYMAGHTGLAFEEWEKALQFNPDLKEAETYMKLLKKEEK
;
A
#
# COMPACT_ATOMS: atom_id res chain seq x y z
N MET A 1 -17.87 40.43 10.29
CA MET A 1 -16.44 40.78 10.06
C MET A 1 -15.50 39.62 10.42
N LEU A 2 -15.57 39.03 11.63
CA LEU A 2 -14.67 37.93 12.01
C LEU A 2 -14.94 36.65 11.19
N ASP A 3 -16.22 36.29 11.02
CA ASP A 3 -16.64 35.13 10.23
C ASP A 3 -16.28 35.25 8.75
N GLN A 4 -16.40 36.46 8.18
CA GLN A 4 -16.01 36.72 6.78
C GLN A 4 -14.50 36.55 6.58
N ARG A 5 -13.69 37.08 7.49
CA ARG A 5 -12.24 36.93 7.45
C ARG A 5 -11.81 35.48 7.63
N LEU A 6 -12.46 34.74 8.52
CA LEU A 6 -12.22 33.31 8.72
C LEU A 6 -12.48 32.52 7.43
N GLN A 7 -13.63 32.81 6.77
CA GLN A 7 -13.98 32.16 5.52
C GLN A 7 -12.98 32.48 4.40
N GLU A 8 -12.59 33.75 4.26
CA GLU A 8 -11.62 34.18 3.25
C GLU A 8 -10.26 33.50 3.44
N LEU A 9 -9.76 33.39 4.67
CA LEU A 9 -8.51 32.71 4.97
C LEU A 9 -8.62 31.20 4.71
N TYR A 10 -9.73 30.57 5.08
CA TYR A 10 -9.94 29.15 4.84
C TYR A 10 -9.95 28.84 3.34
N GLU A 11 -10.73 29.57 2.55
CA GLU A 11 -10.78 29.37 1.08
C GLU A 11 -9.41 29.63 0.42
N LEU A 12 -8.68 30.65 0.87
CA LEU A 12 -7.34 30.90 0.38
C LEU A 12 -6.37 29.77 0.72
N GLY A 13 -6.36 29.32 1.98
CA GLY A 13 -5.49 28.23 2.42
C GLY A 13 -5.81 26.91 1.71
N LYS A 14 -7.10 26.60 1.52
CA LYS A 14 -7.57 25.44 0.78
C LYS A 14 -7.11 25.51 -0.69
N LYS A 15 -7.31 26.65 -1.37
CA LYS A 15 -6.90 26.84 -2.75
C LYS A 15 -5.39 26.67 -2.92
N LEU A 16 -4.58 27.30 -2.07
CA LEU A 16 -3.12 27.16 -2.09
C LEU A 16 -2.67 25.69 -1.89
N PHE A 17 -3.35 24.97 -1.00
CA PHE A 17 -3.10 23.57 -0.79
C PHE A 17 -3.43 22.73 -2.03
N GLU A 18 -4.58 22.96 -2.67
CA GLU A 18 -5.01 22.26 -3.90
C GLU A 18 -4.10 22.57 -5.10
N GLU A 19 -3.53 23.79 -5.16
CA GLU A 19 -2.53 24.20 -6.16
C GLU A 19 -1.12 23.61 -5.88
N GLY A 20 -0.92 22.90 -4.77
CA GLY A 20 0.39 22.35 -4.37
C GLY A 20 1.37 23.40 -3.80
N ARG A 21 0.92 24.62 -3.54
CA ARG A 21 1.71 25.74 -2.98
C ARG A 21 1.79 25.61 -1.45
N LEU A 22 2.35 24.49 -0.98
CA LEU A 22 2.26 24.07 0.42
C LEU A 22 2.93 25.04 1.39
N SER A 23 4.06 25.63 1.01
CA SER A 23 4.78 26.61 1.83
C SER A 23 3.99 27.91 2.06
N GLU A 24 3.10 28.26 1.13
CA GLU A 24 2.22 29.40 1.25
C GLU A 24 0.89 29.05 1.94
N ALA A 25 0.41 27.83 1.73
CA ALA A 25 -0.80 27.31 2.38
C ALA A 25 -0.64 27.19 3.90
N GLU A 26 0.50 26.69 4.37
CA GLU A 26 0.74 26.38 5.78
C GLU A 26 0.50 27.59 6.72
N PRO A 27 1.10 28.77 6.53
CA PRO A 27 0.85 29.91 7.41
C PRO A 27 -0.61 30.37 7.36
N VAL A 28 -1.25 30.38 6.19
CA VAL A 28 -2.65 30.79 6.05
C VAL A 28 -3.58 29.82 6.80
N LEU A 29 -3.33 28.52 6.70
CA LEU A 29 -4.10 27.49 7.42
C LEU A 29 -3.89 27.61 8.94
N LYS A 30 -2.70 27.96 9.41
CA LYS A 30 -2.45 28.23 10.83
C LYS A 30 -3.22 29.45 11.33
N ASP A 31 -3.32 30.52 10.53
CA ASP A 31 -4.10 31.70 10.86
C ASP A 31 -5.61 31.37 10.99
N VAL A 32 -6.13 30.43 10.18
CA VAL A 32 -7.49 29.91 10.33
C VAL A 32 -7.67 29.28 11.72
N LEU A 33 -6.72 28.47 12.19
CA LEU A 33 -6.79 27.82 13.52
C LEU A 33 -6.66 28.80 14.67
N VAL A 34 -5.97 29.92 14.49
CA VAL A 34 -5.93 31.01 15.48
C VAL A 34 -7.32 31.61 15.68
N LEU A 35 -8.08 31.77 14.58
CA LEU A 35 -9.44 32.32 14.64
C LEU A 35 -10.49 31.26 15.08
N ASN A 36 -10.35 30.04 14.64
CA ASN A 36 -11.21 28.93 15.00
C ASN A 36 -10.42 27.60 15.11
N PRO A 37 -10.10 27.15 16.32
CA PRO A 37 -9.34 25.92 16.55
C PRO A 37 -10.16 24.61 16.34
N ARG A 38 -11.41 24.70 15.86
CA ARG A 38 -12.29 23.53 15.68
C ARG A 38 -12.44 23.11 14.20
N TYR A 39 -11.49 23.46 13.35
CA TYR A 39 -11.51 23.06 11.94
C TYR A 39 -10.74 21.75 11.71
N ALA A 40 -11.41 20.60 11.79
CA ALA A 40 -10.80 19.29 11.55
C ALA A 40 -10.13 19.18 10.17
N ASP A 41 -10.74 19.75 9.13
CA ASP A 41 -10.19 19.76 7.77
C ASP A 41 -8.87 20.54 7.66
N VAL A 42 -8.74 21.64 8.40
CA VAL A 42 -7.49 22.43 8.42
C VAL A 42 -6.38 21.64 9.11
N TYR A 43 -6.68 20.94 10.20
CA TYR A 43 -5.72 20.03 10.83
C TYR A 43 -5.29 18.90 9.87
N ASN A 44 -6.22 18.32 9.10
CA ASN A 44 -5.88 17.33 8.08
C ASN A 44 -4.88 17.89 7.06
N LYS A 45 -5.15 19.07 6.50
CA LYS A 45 -4.26 19.70 5.52
C LYS A 45 -2.88 20.01 6.10
N LEU A 46 -2.82 20.53 7.33
CA LEU A 46 -1.54 20.78 8.02
C LEU A 46 -0.79 19.46 8.33
N GLY A 47 -1.51 18.41 8.66
CA GLY A 47 -0.94 17.07 8.82
C GLY A 47 -0.32 16.55 7.53
N ILE A 48 -1.01 16.68 6.40
CA ILE A 48 -0.49 16.30 5.08
C ILE A 48 0.75 17.13 4.72
N ILE A 49 0.72 18.45 4.95
CA ILE A 49 1.89 19.34 4.70
C ILE A 49 3.08 18.90 5.56
N ALA A 50 2.87 18.61 6.84
CA ALA A 50 3.93 18.18 7.75
C ALA A 50 4.51 16.81 7.32
N ASN A 51 3.67 15.88 6.89
CA ASN A 51 4.08 14.57 6.40
C ASN A 51 4.95 14.72 5.13
N LEU A 52 4.50 15.51 4.14
CA LEU A 52 5.24 15.76 2.90
C LEU A 52 6.59 16.47 3.15
N ASN A 53 6.68 17.29 4.20
CA ASN A 53 7.92 17.92 4.64
C ASN A 53 8.82 16.99 5.47
N GLY A 54 8.46 15.72 5.67
CA GLY A 54 9.21 14.74 6.45
C GLY A 54 9.09 14.92 7.97
N ASN A 55 8.23 15.83 8.45
CA ASN A 55 8.00 16.02 9.88
C ASN A 55 6.86 15.12 10.38
N LEU A 56 7.14 13.80 10.42
CA LEU A 56 6.15 12.78 10.71
C LEU A 56 5.53 12.94 12.11
N VAL A 57 6.33 13.32 13.11
CA VAL A 57 5.83 13.55 14.49
C VAL A 57 4.78 14.66 14.50
N LYS A 58 5.05 15.76 13.81
CA LYS A 58 4.10 16.87 13.71
C LYS A 58 2.86 16.52 12.90
N ALA A 59 3.01 15.67 11.88
CA ALA A 59 1.88 15.15 11.11
C ALA A 59 0.93 14.33 12.00
N VAL A 60 1.48 13.44 12.84
CA VAL A 60 0.69 12.67 13.83
C VAL A 60 -0.11 13.62 14.74
N GLU A 61 0.54 14.63 15.35
CA GLU A 61 -0.15 15.59 16.22
C GLU A 61 -1.35 16.27 15.51
N TYR A 62 -1.17 16.66 14.28
CA TYR A 62 -2.25 17.29 13.51
C TYR A 62 -3.37 16.31 13.15
N PHE A 63 -3.05 15.09 12.72
CA PHE A 63 -4.05 14.09 12.40
C PHE A 63 -4.83 13.63 13.64
N GLU A 64 -4.16 13.43 14.78
CA GLU A 64 -4.83 13.11 16.03
C GLU A 64 -5.80 14.22 16.44
N LYS A 65 -5.38 15.49 16.28
CA LYS A 65 -6.24 16.64 16.57
C LYS A 65 -7.45 16.72 15.65
N ALA A 66 -7.28 16.38 14.39
CA ALA A 66 -8.40 16.30 13.45
C ALA A 66 -9.40 15.21 13.85
N LEU A 67 -8.92 14.04 14.33
CA LEU A 67 -9.77 12.94 14.80
C LEU A 67 -10.43 13.21 16.15
N GLU A 68 -9.80 13.96 17.05
CA GLU A 68 -10.47 14.45 18.26
C GLU A 68 -11.71 15.31 17.94
N LEU A 69 -11.61 16.13 16.88
CA LEU A 69 -12.70 16.98 16.43
C LEU A 69 -13.76 16.26 15.60
N ASN A 70 -13.32 15.30 14.79
CA ASN A 70 -14.20 14.48 13.96
C ASN A 70 -13.70 13.00 13.96
N PRO A 71 -14.15 12.17 14.91
CA PRO A 71 -13.76 10.77 14.99
C PRO A 71 -14.12 9.92 13.79
N ARG A 72 -15.05 10.38 12.94
CA ARG A 72 -15.48 9.71 11.71
C ARG A 72 -14.76 10.20 10.45
N TYR A 73 -13.68 10.95 10.58
CA TYR A 73 -12.93 11.47 9.46
C TYR A 73 -11.99 10.38 8.90
N THR A 74 -12.54 9.49 8.10
CA THR A 74 -11.87 8.28 7.59
C THR A 74 -10.58 8.60 6.84
N GLU A 75 -10.54 9.68 6.04
CA GLU A 75 -9.33 10.11 5.33
C GLU A 75 -8.19 10.42 6.31
N VAL A 76 -8.49 11.12 7.41
CA VAL A 76 -7.50 11.45 8.45
C VAL A 76 -7.00 10.19 9.15
N SER A 77 -7.88 9.25 9.44
CA SER A 77 -7.48 7.96 10.03
C SER A 77 -6.52 7.21 9.13
N LEU A 78 -6.76 7.23 7.81
CA LEU A 78 -5.85 6.61 6.84
C LEU A 78 -4.50 7.32 6.79
N ASN A 79 -4.49 8.67 6.74
CA ASN A 79 -3.26 9.44 6.72
C ASN A 79 -2.45 9.23 8.01
N LEU A 80 -3.11 9.17 9.18
CA LEU A 80 -2.48 8.88 10.46
C LEU A 80 -1.85 7.48 10.48
N ALA A 81 -2.58 6.47 10.02
CA ALA A 81 -2.06 5.11 9.99
C ALA A 81 -0.85 4.96 9.05
N VAL A 82 -0.87 5.62 7.87
CA VAL A 82 0.29 5.68 6.98
C VAL A 82 1.47 6.36 7.69
N THR A 83 1.23 7.47 8.38
CA THR A 83 2.28 8.20 9.11
C THR A 83 2.86 7.36 10.26
N TYR A 84 2.05 6.58 10.97
CA TYR A 84 2.55 5.63 11.97
C TYR A 84 3.39 4.51 11.34
N ASN A 85 3.01 3.99 10.17
CA ASN A 85 3.84 3.02 9.45
C ASN A 85 5.20 3.62 9.07
N ASP A 86 5.22 4.86 8.58
CA ASP A 86 6.47 5.56 8.21
C ASP A 86 7.36 5.85 9.44
N LEU A 87 6.78 5.95 10.64
CA LEU A 87 7.48 6.04 11.92
C LEU A 87 7.93 4.68 12.48
N GLY A 88 7.51 3.55 11.87
CA GLY A 88 7.77 2.21 12.39
C GLY A 88 6.84 1.79 13.54
N GLU A 89 5.80 2.58 13.84
CA GLU A 89 4.82 2.28 14.89
C GLU A 89 3.67 1.42 14.36
N PHE A 90 3.99 0.20 13.91
CA PHE A 90 3.08 -0.70 13.18
C PHE A 90 1.83 -1.09 13.98
N GLU A 91 1.95 -1.26 15.28
CA GLU A 91 0.81 -1.61 16.15
C GLU A 91 -0.23 -0.48 16.17
N LYS A 92 0.20 0.77 16.33
CA LYS A 92 -0.69 1.94 16.28
C LYS A 92 -1.31 2.13 14.90
N ALA A 93 -0.53 1.92 13.84
CA ALA A 93 -1.05 1.95 12.48
C ALA A 93 -2.18 0.94 12.28
N GLN A 94 -2.00 -0.29 12.74
CA GLN A 94 -3.01 -1.34 12.65
C GLN A 94 -4.26 -1.03 13.47
N GLU A 95 -4.12 -0.45 14.67
CA GLU A 95 -5.24 -0.03 15.52
C GLU A 95 -6.09 1.04 14.82
N VAL A 96 -5.44 2.09 14.31
CA VAL A 96 -6.11 3.18 13.58
C VAL A 96 -6.80 2.68 12.32
N PHE A 97 -6.18 1.79 11.56
CA PHE A 97 -6.79 1.16 10.39
C PHE A 97 -8.04 0.36 10.75
N SER A 98 -7.93 -0.44 11.81
CA SER A 98 -9.06 -1.28 12.26
C SER A 98 -10.24 -0.42 12.69
N LEU A 99 -9.98 0.68 13.41
CA LEU A 99 -11.00 1.62 13.83
C LEU A 99 -11.62 2.35 12.64
N ALA A 100 -10.82 2.81 11.68
CA ALA A 100 -11.31 3.47 10.47
C ALA A 100 -12.21 2.54 9.64
N ALA A 101 -11.84 1.28 9.50
CA ALA A 101 -12.64 0.28 8.81
C ALA A 101 -13.99 0.04 9.48
N GLN A 102 -14.02 -0.04 10.82
CA GLN A 102 -15.27 -0.19 11.59
C GLN A 102 -16.19 1.02 11.50
N ILE A 103 -15.62 2.23 11.47
CA ILE A 103 -16.39 3.48 11.39
C ILE A 103 -16.95 3.71 9.99
N ALA A 104 -16.17 3.38 8.96
CA ALA A 104 -16.55 3.60 7.57
C ALA A 104 -17.72 2.70 7.16
N HIS A 105 -17.66 1.43 7.55
CA HIS A 105 -18.71 0.47 7.21
C HIS A 105 -18.84 -0.62 8.28
N PRO A 106 -20.01 -0.75 8.91
CA PRO A 106 -20.31 -1.84 9.84
C PRO A 106 -20.39 -3.21 9.12
N ASP A 107 -20.47 -3.23 7.79
CA ASP A 107 -20.51 -4.43 6.95
C ASP A 107 -19.18 -4.51 6.14
N PRO A 108 -18.37 -5.59 6.33
CA PRO A 108 -17.12 -5.78 5.60
C PRO A 108 -17.26 -5.79 4.07
N ASP A 109 -18.44 -6.15 3.56
CA ASP A 109 -18.72 -6.21 2.12
C ASP A 109 -19.03 -4.82 1.50
N SER A 110 -19.11 -3.76 2.31
CA SER A 110 -19.50 -2.41 1.88
C SER A 110 -18.39 -1.35 2.00
N ILE A 111 -17.13 -1.75 2.14
CA ILE A 111 -16.00 -0.80 2.17
C ILE A 111 -15.91 -0.05 0.84
N ASP A 112 -15.87 1.28 0.91
CA ASP A 112 -15.61 2.11 -0.27
C ASP A 112 -14.36 1.62 -1.04
N PRO A 113 -14.46 1.40 -2.37
CA PRO A 113 -13.35 0.85 -3.15
C PRO A 113 -12.05 1.65 -3.08
N PHE A 114 -12.14 2.97 -2.90
CA PHE A 114 -10.96 3.83 -2.75
C PHE A 114 -10.26 3.59 -1.41
N ILE A 115 -11.05 3.46 -0.34
CA ILE A 115 -10.55 3.13 1.00
C ILE A 115 -9.96 1.73 1.02
N ALA A 116 -10.68 0.75 0.46
CA ALA A 116 -10.19 -0.62 0.32
C ALA A 116 -8.85 -0.68 -0.43
N GLY A 117 -8.71 0.09 -1.51
CA GLY A 117 -7.46 0.19 -2.28
C GLY A 117 -6.30 0.76 -1.46
N LYS A 118 -6.52 1.84 -0.71
CA LYS A 118 -5.49 2.42 0.18
C LYS A 118 -5.07 1.43 1.28
N LEU A 119 -6.03 0.82 1.96
CA LEU A 119 -5.77 -0.19 3.00
C LEU A 119 -4.99 -1.39 2.45
N ALA A 120 -5.39 -1.89 1.27
CA ALA A 120 -4.70 -2.99 0.60
C ALA A 120 -3.23 -2.63 0.30
N ASN A 121 -2.97 -1.40 -0.15
CA ASN A 121 -1.62 -0.93 -0.42
C ASN A 121 -0.75 -0.85 0.85
N GLU A 122 -1.32 -0.42 1.98
CA GLU A 122 -0.56 -0.39 3.24
C GLU A 122 -0.24 -1.79 3.76
N HIS A 123 -1.18 -2.72 3.71
CA HIS A 123 -0.90 -4.12 4.02
C HIS A 123 0.17 -4.71 3.08
N TYR A 124 0.16 -4.35 1.79
CA TYR A 124 1.20 -4.74 0.85
C TYR A 124 2.59 -4.19 1.24
N ARG A 125 2.69 -2.91 1.64
CA ARG A 125 3.95 -2.29 2.10
C ARG A 125 4.48 -2.99 3.35
N VAL A 126 3.65 -3.21 4.35
CA VAL A 126 4.02 -3.93 5.58
C VAL A 126 4.45 -5.36 5.28
N GLY A 127 3.72 -6.05 4.41
CA GLY A 127 4.10 -7.38 3.93
C GLY A 127 5.47 -7.42 3.25
N ASN A 128 5.82 -6.40 2.46
CA ASN A 128 7.15 -6.28 1.85
C ASN A 128 8.25 -6.13 2.91
N ILE A 129 8.03 -5.33 3.95
CA ILE A 129 8.98 -5.18 5.06
C ILE A 129 9.22 -6.54 5.72
N TYR A 130 8.16 -7.26 6.09
CA TYR A 130 8.30 -8.60 6.69
C TYR A 130 9.02 -9.58 5.76
N LEU A 131 8.75 -9.53 4.46
CA LEU A 131 9.42 -10.39 3.47
C LEU A 131 10.93 -10.11 3.40
N GLU A 132 11.34 -8.84 3.43
CA GLU A 132 12.75 -8.42 3.42
C GLU A 132 13.51 -8.92 4.67
N PHE A 133 12.84 -8.98 5.81
CA PHE A 133 13.40 -9.53 7.04
C PHE A 133 13.24 -11.05 7.18
N ASN A 134 12.81 -11.75 6.12
CA ASN A 134 12.52 -13.19 6.11
C ASN A 134 11.46 -13.65 7.15
N MET A 135 10.60 -12.73 7.57
CA MET A 135 9.47 -13.00 8.46
C MET A 135 8.28 -13.47 7.62
N TYR A 136 8.38 -14.68 7.08
CA TYR A 136 7.46 -15.17 6.03
C TYR A 136 6.02 -15.34 6.51
N GLU A 137 5.80 -15.79 7.75
CA GLU A 137 4.47 -15.90 8.35
C GLU A 137 3.75 -14.54 8.35
N GLN A 138 4.40 -13.52 8.88
CA GLN A 138 3.84 -12.17 8.99
C GLN A 138 3.62 -11.56 7.60
N ALA A 139 4.55 -11.78 6.67
CA ALA A 139 4.39 -11.34 5.29
C ALA A 139 3.15 -11.97 4.62
N VAL A 140 2.94 -13.28 4.81
CA VAL A 140 1.76 -14.00 4.29
C VAL A 140 0.47 -13.42 4.86
N GLU A 141 0.41 -13.15 6.17
CA GLU A 141 -0.77 -12.57 6.81
C GLU A 141 -1.11 -11.20 6.22
N GLU A 142 -0.11 -10.32 6.08
CA GLU A 142 -0.33 -8.98 5.54
C GLU A 142 -0.76 -9.01 4.06
N TYR A 143 -0.12 -9.83 3.23
CA TYR A 143 -0.56 -9.98 1.84
C TYR A 143 -1.97 -10.57 1.72
N ARG A 144 -2.35 -11.52 2.59
CA ARG A 144 -3.72 -12.04 2.63
C ARG A 144 -4.73 -10.97 3.04
N LYS A 145 -4.37 -10.04 3.96
CA LYS A 145 -5.21 -8.88 4.30
C LYS A 145 -5.38 -7.97 3.08
N ALA A 146 -4.30 -7.66 2.37
CA ALA A 146 -4.34 -6.86 1.15
C ALA A 146 -5.26 -7.46 0.08
N ILE A 147 -5.15 -8.78 -0.17
CA ILE A 147 -5.97 -9.49 -1.16
C ILE A 147 -7.46 -9.55 -0.75
N ARG A 148 -7.76 -9.67 0.54
CA ARG A 148 -9.17 -9.61 1.00
C ARG A 148 -9.82 -8.26 0.70
N LEU A 149 -9.08 -7.17 0.84
CA LEU A 149 -9.55 -5.82 0.57
C LEU A 149 -9.64 -5.54 -0.94
N TYR A 150 -8.66 -6.01 -1.71
CA TYR A 150 -8.59 -5.79 -3.14
C TYR A 150 -8.05 -7.04 -3.86
N PRO A 151 -8.94 -7.95 -4.30
CA PRO A 151 -8.54 -9.28 -4.80
C PRO A 151 -7.77 -9.28 -6.13
N LYS A 152 -7.81 -8.18 -6.90
CA LYS A 152 -7.24 -8.10 -8.26
C LYS A 152 -5.91 -7.37 -8.31
N LEU A 153 -4.98 -7.73 -7.41
CA LEU A 153 -3.62 -7.17 -7.34
C LEU A 153 -2.59 -8.24 -7.72
N ALA A 154 -2.13 -8.24 -8.98
CA ALA A 154 -1.21 -9.25 -9.51
C ALA A 154 0.14 -9.24 -8.78
N ASP A 155 0.65 -8.07 -8.41
CA ASP A 155 1.87 -7.87 -7.64
C ASP A 155 1.76 -8.46 -6.22
N VAL A 156 0.64 -8.21 -5.53
CA VAL A 156 0.40 -8.76 -4.18
C VAL A 156 0.30 -10.29 -4.22
N HIS A 157 -0.41 -10.85 -5.21
CA HIS A 157 -0.45 -12.30 -5.40
C HIS A 157 0.94 -12.87 -5.65
N THR A 158 1.78 -12.19 -6.43
CA THR A 158 3.16 -12.64 -6.69
C THR A 158 4.01 -12.58 -5.43
N LYS A 159 3.93 -11.53 -4.64
CA LYS A 159 4.65 -11.40 -3.36
C LYS A 159 4.18 -12.42 -2.33
N LEU A 160 2.87 -12.67 -2.25
CA LEU A 160 2.32 -13.75 -1.42
C LEU A 160 2.86 -15.11 -1.84
N GLY A 161 2.89 -15.41 -3.13
CA GLY A 161 3.48 -16.64 -3.64
C GLY A 161 4.96 -16.78 -3.27
N ILE A 162 5.74 -15.70 -3.33
CA ILE A 162 7.15 -15.71 -2.90
C ILE A 162 7.27 -16.00 -1.40
N ALA A 163 6.46 -15.35 -0.57
CA ALA A 163 6.47 -15.56 0.88
C ALA A 163 6.08 -17.01 1.24
N LEU A 164 5.03 -17.55 0.60
CA LEU A 164 4.57 -18.93 0.77
C LEU A 164 5.65 -19.94 0.36
N ARG A 165 6.28 -19.76 -0.79
CA ARG A 165 7.37 -20.64 -1.25
C ARG A 165 8.55 -20.64 -0.26
N ASN A 166 8.95 -19.46 0.22
CA ASN A 166 10.04 -19.34 1.18
C ASN A 166 9.68 -19.90 2.56
N LYS A 167 8.40 -19.92 2.89
CA LYS A 167 7.86 -20.61 4.08
C LYS A 167 7.83 -22.13 3.92
N GLY A 168 7.93 -22.67 2.69
CA GLY A 168 7.84 -24.10 2.37
C GLY A 168 6.48 -24.55 1.82
N GLU A 169 5.54 -23.65 1.62
CA GLU A 169 4.19 -23.91 1.10
C GLU A 169 4.16 -23.76 -0.43
N ALA A 170 4.93 -24.60 -1.12
CA ALA A 170 5.19 -24.48 -2.56
C ALA A 170 3.92 -24.61 -3.43
N ASP A 171 3.01 -25.52 -3.08
CA ASP A 171 1.78 -25.74 -3.86
C ASP A 171 0.85 -24.50 -3.80
N GLU A 172 0.68 -23.90 -2.62
CA GLU A 172 -0.11 -22.69 -2.48
C GLU A 172 0.56 -21.50 -3.20
N ALA A 173 1.89 -21.43 -3.17
CA ALA A 173 2.64 -20.43 -3.91
C ALA A 173 2.34 -20.48 -5.42
N ILE A 174 2.34 -21.66 -6.02
CA ILE A 174 2.00 -21.88 -7.44
C ILE A 174 0.59 -21.34 -7.74
N VAL A 175 -0.39 -21.63 -6.89
CA VAL A 175 -1.76 -21.14 -7.06
C VAL A 175 -1.78 -19.60 -7.13
N HIS A 176 -1.01 -18.92 -6.29
CA HIS A 176 -0.95 -17.47 -6.28
C HIS A 176 -0.22 -16.90 -7.50
N PHE A 177 0.83 -17.51 -7.99
CA PHE A 177 1.49 -17.10 -9.24
C PHE A 177 0.56 -17.26 -10.44
N VAL A 178 -0.20 -18.36 -10.51
CA VAL A 178 -1.21 -18.56 -11.55
C VAL A 178 -2.30 -17.49 -11.48
N LYS A 179 -2.81 -17.15 -10.29
CA LYS A 179 -3.77 -16.06 -10.10
C LYS A 179 -3.20 -14.72 -10.59
N ALA A 180 -1.95 -14.41 -10.26
CA ALA A 180 -1.30 -13.18 -10.71
C ALA A 180 -1.26 -13.07 -12.25
N LYS A 181 -0.93 -14.16 -12.95
CA LYS A 181 -0.95 -14.26 -14.41
C LYS A 181 -2.34 -14.04 -15.01
N LEU A 182 -3.38 -14.60 -14.36
CA LEU A 182 -4.77 -14.43 -14.80
C LEU A 182 -5.26 -12.98 -14.61
N ILE A 183 -4.84 -12.31 -13.54
CA ILE A 183 -5.17 -10.92 -13.26
C ILE A 183 -4.48 -9.98 -14.26
N ASN A 184 -3.19 -10.16 -14.48
CA ASN A 184 -2.41 -9.36 -15.41
C ASN A 184 -1.43 -10.25 -16.21
N PRO A 185 -1.81 -10.70 -17.42
CA PRO A 185 -0.96 -11.53 -18.26
C PRO A 185 0.37 -10.88 -18.66
N ASN A 186 0.43 -9.54 -18.68
CA ASN A 186 1.66 -8.79 -18.99
C ASN A 186 2.59 -8.59 -17.80
N TYR A 187 2.22 -9.06 -16.60
CA TYR A 187 3.03 -8.93 -15.42
C TYR A 187 4.12 -10.01 -15.37
N GLY A 188 5.24 -9.74 -16.04
CA GLY A 188 6.38 -10.66 -16.20
C GLY A 188 6.87 -11.33 -14.91
N PRO A 189 6.98 -10.63 -13.74
CA PRO A 189 7.40 -11.27 -12.50
C PRO A 189 6.58 -12.49 -12.08
N ALA A 190 5.27 -12.52 -12.35
CA ALA A 190 4.44 -13.69 -12.01
C ALA A 190 4.84 -14.94 -12.81
N TRP A 191 5.13 -14.78 -14.09
CA TRP A 191 5.59 -15.86 -14.97
C TRP A 191 6.96 -16.36 -14.54
N VAL A 192 7.90 -15.45 -14.22
CA VAL A 192 9.24 -15.81 -13.76
C VAL A 192 9.19 -16.62 -12.47
N GLN A 193 8.40 -16.17 -11.50
CA GLN A 193 8.29 -16.83 -10.20
C GLN A 193 7.58 -18.18 -10.28
N LEU A 194 6.61 -18.33 -11.19
CA LEU A 194 5.96 -19.61 -11.46
C LEU A 194 6.95 -20.60 -12.09
N GLY A 195 7.69 -20.17 -13.12
CA GLY A 195 8.73 -20.98 -13.74
C GLY A 195 9.80 -21.42 -12.71
N LEU A 196 10.24 -20.51 -11.83
CA LEU A 196 11.18 -20.85 -10.76
C LEU A 196 10.59 -21.91 -9.79
N SER A 197 9.31 -21.82 -9.48
CA SER A 197 8.64 -22.81 -8.62
C SER A 197 8.58 -24.19 -9.28
N TYR A 198 8.28 -24.24 -10.57
CA TYR A 198 8.30 -25.49 -11.33
C TYR A 198 9.72 -26.09 -11.44
N TYR A 199 10.72 -25.24 -11.65
CA TYR A 199 12.12 -25.69 -11.67
C TYR A 199 12.53 -26.30 -10.34
N MET A 200 12.22 -25.64 -9.22
CA MET A 200 12.52 -26.16 -7.87
C MET A 200 11.79 -27.48 -7.58
N ALA A 201 10.63 -27.71 -8.20
CA ALA A 201 9.89 -28.97 -8.11
C ALA A 201 10.38 -30.05 -9.09
N GLY A 202 11.41 -29.79 -9.89
CA GLY A 202 11.96 -30.71 -10.88
C GLY A 202 11.22 -30.75 -12.21
N HIS A 203 10.22 -29.87 -12.40
CA HIS A 203 9.44 -29.78 -13.65
C HIS A 203 10.08 -28.81 -14.65
N THR A 204 11.26 -29.17 -15.15
CA THR A 204 12.10 -28.28 -15.99
C THR A 204 11.40 -27.84 -17.27
N GLY A 205 10.62 -28.73 -17.92
CA GLY A 205 9.85 -28.39 -19.13
C GLY A 205 8.80 -27.31 -18.88
N LEU A 206 8.04 -27.42 -17.77
CA LEU A 206 7.06 -26.41 -17.39
C LEU A 206 7.75 -25.07 -17.01
N ALA A 207 8.87 -25.14 -16.34
CA ALA A 207 9.65 -23.94 -16.02
C ALA A 207 10.08 -23.20 -17.29
N PHE A 208 10.59 -23.91 -18.27
CA PHE A 208 11.01 -23.35 -19.55
C PHE A 208 9.84 -22.67 -20.28
N GLU A 209 8.69 -23.33 -20.36
CA GLU A 209 7.48 -22.77 -20.99
C GLU A 209 7.02 -21.46 -20.34
N GLU A 210 7.07 -21.39 -19.00
CA GLU A 210 6.67 -20.19 -18.28
C GLU A 210 7.65 -19.02 -18.51
N TRP A 211 8.96 -19.29 -18.55
CA TRP A 211 9.96 -18.26 -18.85
C TRP A 211 9.93 -17.82 -20.32
N GLU A 212 9.65 -18.74 -21.25
CA GLU A 212 9.46 -18.38 -22.67
C GLU A 212 8.25 -17.44 -22.83
N LYS A 213 7.11 -17.75 -22.18
CA LYS A 213 5.94 -16.86 -22.18
C LYS A 213 6.23 -15.52 -21.52
N ALA A 214 7.02 -15.51 -20.44
CA ALA A 214 7.45 -14.25 -19.80
C ALA A 214 8.17 -13.34 -20.78
N LEU A 215 9.06 -13.89 -21.62
CA LEU A 215 9.81 -13.15 -22.64
C LEU A 215 8.94 -12.74 -23.85
N GLN A 216 7.89 -13.48 -24.16
CA GLN A 216 6.93 -13.07 -25.20
C GLN A 216 6.16 -11.80 -24.80
N PHE A 217 5.79 -11.68 -23.51
CA PHE A 217 5.09 -10.50 -22.97
C PHE A 217 6.04 -9.34 -22.65
N ASN A 218 7.24 -9.64 -22.20
CA ASN A 218 8.26 -8.65 -21.88
C ASN A 218 9.66 -9.16 -22.31
N PRO A 219 10.11 -8.81 -23.54
CA PRO A 219 11.38 -9.28 -24.10
C PRO A 219 12.63 -8.85 -23.29
N ASP A 220 12.53 -7.78 -22.50
CA ASP A 220 13.65 -7.24 -21.73
C ASP A 220 13.79 -7.87 -20.33
N LEU A 221 13.07 -8.97 -20.05
CA LEU A 221 13.03 -9.61 -18.73
C LEU A 221 14.29 -10.46 -18.49
N LYS A 222 15.38 -9.82 -18.06
CA LYS A 222 16.70 -10.43 -17.86
C LYS A 222 16.68 -11.66 -16.94
N GLU A 223 15.79 -11.70 -15.96
CA GLU A 223 15.66 -12.84 -15.05
C GLU A 223 15.24 -14.10 -15.80
N ALA A 224 14.21 -14.01 -16.65
CA ALA A 224 13.74 -15.14 -17.45
C ALA A 224 14.83 -15.65 -18.40
N GLU A 225 15.54 -14.74 -19.09
CA GLU A 225 16.67 -15.13 -19.94
C GLU A 225 17.77 -15.86 -19.17
N THR A 226 18.08 -15.39 -17.95
CA THR A 226 19.12 -15.96 -17.12
C THR A 226 18.77 -17.37 -16.70
N TYR A 227 17.53 -17.61 -16.24
CA TYR A 227 17.06 -18.95 -15.87
C TYR A 227 17.03 -19.91 -17.06
N MET A 228 16.57 -19.48 -18.23
CA MET A 228 16.59 -20.29 -19.45
C MET A 228 18.00 -20.68 -19.89
N LYS A 229 18.98 -19.76 -19.75
CA LYS A 229 20.40 -20.03 -20.05
C LYS A 229 21.02 -21.03 -19.06
N LEU A 230 20.65 -20.95 -17.79
CA LEU A 230 21.10 -21.89 -16.76
C LEU A 230 20.57 -23.30 -17.06
N LEU A 231 19.29 -23.43 -17.31
CA LEU A 231 18.66 -24.72 -17.62
C LEU A 231 19.34 -25.41 -18.83
N LYS A 232 19.56 -24.67 -19.93
CA LYS A 232 20.25 -25.20 -21.13
C LYS A 232 21.69 -25.62 -20.91
N LYS A 233 22.33 -25.18 -19.84
CA LYS A 233 23.70 -25.63 -19.46
C LYS A 233 23.68 -26.91 -18.65
N GLU A 234 22.65 -27.16 -17.87
CA GLU A 234 22.50 -28.37 -17.06
C GLU A 234 22.11 -29.60 -17.92
N GLU A 235 21.49 -29.39 -19.07
CA GLU A 235 21.12 -30.45 -20.03
C GLU A 235 22.26 -30.90 -20.96
N LYS A 236 23.45 -30.27 -20.87
CA LYS A 236 24.66 -30.63 -21.64
C LYS A 236 25.71 -31.32 -20.79
#